data_68eef4f0df0ce0824b46302179dbcdc0
#
_entry.id   68eef4f0df0ce0824b46302179dbcdc0
#
_cell.length_a   1.000
_cell.length_b   1.000
_cell.length_c   1.000
_cell.angle_alpha   90.00
_cell.angle_beta   90.00
_cell.angle_gamma   90.00
#
_symmetry.space_group_name_H-M   'P 1'
#
loop_
_entity.id
_entity.type
_entity.pdbx_description
1 polymer ?
#
loop_
_entity_poly.entity_id
_entity_poly.type
_entity_poly.pdbx_seq_one_letter_code
_entity_poly.pdbx_strand_id
1 'polypeptide(L)' 'DTSWSGSSAPFSKTVTVNGIQASDTPIIDVVMSGTYITDTSRLEAWSKIYRAVTEANKITFYATEKPTVSIPVQVKVVR' A
#
# COMPACT_ATOMS: atom_id res chain seq x y z
N ASP A 1 3.59 7.70 -2.06
CA ASP A 1 3.13 9.08 -1.99
C ASP A 1 1.67 9.16 -1.51
N THR A 2 1.09 10.34 -1.51
CA THR A 2 -0.25 10.58 -0.96
C THR A 2 -1.32 10.81 -2.04
N SER A 3 -1.02 10.57 -3.31
CA SER A 3 -1.97 10.80 -4.39
C SER A 3 -2.91 9.61 -4.59
N TRP A 4 -3.98 9.59 -3.83
CA TRP A 4 -5.01 8.56 -3.92
C TRP A 4 -6.18 9.01 -4.80
N SER A 5 -6.76 8.07 -5.53
CA SER A 5 -7.88 8.33 -6.42
C SER A 5 -9.21 8.10 -5.75
N GLY A 6 -10.20 8.93 -6.09
CA GLY A 6 -11.56 8.80 -5.61
C GLY A 6 -12.02 10.01 -4.82
N SER A 7 -13.31 10.30 -4.87
CA SER A 7 -13.95 11.37 -4.10
C SER A 7 -14.71 10.84 -2.88
N SER A 8 -14.88 9.53 -2.79
CA SER A 8 -15.51 8.84 -1.66
C SER A 8 -14.89 7.45 -1.55
N ALA A 9 -15.04 6.83 -0.39
CA ALA A 9 -14.51 5.48 -0.17
C ALA A 9 -15.20 4.47 -1.10
N PRO A 10 -14.48 3.43 -1.57
CA PRO A 10 -13.07 3.18 -1.31
C PRO A 10 -12.16 4.03 -2.18
N PHE A 11 -11.07 4.50 -1.60
CA PHE A 11 -10.03 5.21 -2.34
C PHE A 11 -9.00 4.21 -2.85
N SER A 12 -8.36 4.50 -3.98
CA SER A 12 -7.40 3.58 -4.57
C SER A 12 -6.09 4.25 -4.96
N LYS A 13 -5.01 3.46 -4.95
CA LYS A 13 -3.71 3.87 -5.45
C LYS A 13 -3.03 2.68 -6.11
N THR A 14 -2.59 2.87 -7.35
CA THR A 14 -1.85 1.85 -8.10
C THR A 14 -0.37 2.15 -8.06
N VAL A 15 0.43 1.13 -7.71
CA VAL A 15 1.88 1.23 -7.61
C VAL A 15 2.50 0.22 -8.58
N THR A 16 3.47 0.69 -9.37
CA THR A 16 4.21 -0.20 -10.27
C THR A 16 5.17 -1.09 -9.47
N VAL A 17 5.07 -2.39 -9.68
CA VAL A 17 5.97 -3.39 -9.09
C VAL A 17 6.40 -4.33 -10.19
N ASN A 18 7.59 -4.11 -10.75
CA ASN A 18 8.08 -4.90 -11.87
C ASN A 18 8.22 -6.38 -11.51
N GLY A 19 7.70 -7.24 -12.39
CA GLY A 19 7.80 -8.68 -12.23
C GLY A 19 6.68 -9.35 -11.46
N ILE A 20 5.80 -8.58 -10.84
CA ILE A 20 4.65 -9.16 -10.15
C ILE A 20 3.58 -9.58 -11.17
N GLN A 21 2.84 -10.65 -10.86
CA GLN A 21 1.80 -11.20 -11.71
C GLN A 21 0.46 -11.19 -11.00
N ALA A 22 -0.63 -11.17 -11.75
CA ALA A 22 -1.98 -11.16 -11.19
C ALA A 22 -2.26 -12.39 -10.31
N SER A 23 -1.61 -13.52 -10.59
CA SER A 23 -1.76 -14.75 -9.81
C SER A 23 -0.91 -14.79 -8.54
N ASP A 24 -0.01 -13.83 -8.36
CA ASP A 24 0.84 -13.78 -7.17
C ASP A 24 0.04 -13.38 -5.93
N THR A 25 0.42 -13.95 -4.78
CA THR A 25 -0.11 -13.56 -3.47
C THR A 25 1.05 -13.08 -2.62
N PRO A 26 1.56 -11.86 -2.87
CA PRO A 26 2.75 -11.38 -2.18
C PRO A 26 2.47 -11.04 -0.72
N ILE A 27 3.52 -11.08 0.08
CA ILE A 27 3.49 -10.55 1.43
C ILE A 27 3.84 -9.07 1.32
N ILE A 28 2.92 -8.21 1.75
CA ILE A 28 3.09 -6.76 1.70
C ILE A 28 3.07 -6.22 3.12
N ASP A 29 4.04 -5.40 3.47
CA ASP A 29 4.13 -4.83 4.80
C ASP A 29 4.68 -3.41 4.74
N VAL A 30 4.35 -2.60 5.75
CA VAL A 30 4.87 -1.25 5.88
C VAL A 30 6.30 -1.28 6.38
N VAL A 31 7.14 -0.41 5.82
CA VAL A 31 8.54 -0.29 6.22
C VAL A 31 8.67 0.72 7.36
N MET A 32 9.28 0.28 8.46
CA MET A 32 9.55 1.14 9.61
C MET A 32 10.84 1.93 9.42
N SER A 33 10.88 3.15 9.96
CA SER A 33 12.06 4.02 9.87
C SER A 33 12.97 3.90 11.09
N GLY A 34 12.45 3.41 12.21
CA GLY A 34 13.15 3.42 13.49
C GLY A 34 12.89 4.68 14.32
N THR A 35 12.15 5.65 13.81
CA THR A 35 11.73 6.85 14.53
C THR A 35 10.29 6.69 15.00
N TYR A 36 10.06 6.79 16.30
CA TYR A 36 8.76 6.49 16.90
C TYR A 36 7.61 7.28 16.28
N ILE A 37 7.74 8.61 16.18
CA ILE A 37 6.69 9.48 15.64
C ILE A 37 6.39 9.15 14.18
N THR A 38 7.43 8.94 13.38
CA THR A 38 7.27 8.57 11.96
C THR A 38 6.61 7.20 11.83
N ASP A 39 7.02 6.24 12.64
CA ASP A 39 6.50 4.88 12.55
C ASP A 39 5.05 4.78 13.01
N THR A 40 4.65 5.52 14.05
CA THR A 40 3.25 5.57 14.47
C THR A 40 2.37 6.20 13.39
N SER A 41 2.85 7.23 12.70
CA SER A 41 2.13 7.86 11.59
C SER A 41 1.98 6.89 10.42
N ARG A 42 3.02 6.11 10.10
CA ARG A 42 2.98 5.09 9.06
C ARG A 42 2.01 3.97 9.39
N LEU A 43 2.01 3.49 10.62
CA LEU A 43 1.09 2.43 11.06
C LEU A 43 -0.36 2.91 11.02
N GLU A 44 -0.62 4.15 11.44
CA GLU A 44 -1.96 4.73 11.38
C GLU A 44 -2.44 4.82 9.94
N ALA A 45 -1.61 5.33 9.03
CA ALA A 45 -1.94 5.42 7.61
C ALA A 45 -2.12 4.03 6.99
N TRP A 46 -1.26 3.07 7.33
CA TRP A 46 -1.35 1.70 6.85
C TRP A 46 -2.65 1.02 7.28
N SER A 47 -3.14 1.32 8.48
CA SER A 47 -4.36 0.73 9.01
C SER A 47 -5.61 1.11 8.19
N LYS A 48 -5.54 2.17 7.39
CA LYS A 48 -6.64 2.60 6.52
C LYS A 48 -6.74 1.76 5.25
N ILE A 49 -5.69 1.02 4.91
CA ILE A 49 -5.66 0.15 3.74
C ILE A 49 -6.26 -1.21 4.12
N TYR A 50 -7.32 -1.60 3.43
CA TYR A 50 -8.02 -2.84 3.76
C TYR A 50 -7.90 -3.92 2.69
N ARG A 51 -7.36 -3.57 1.51
CA ARG A 51 -7.29 -4.51 0.40
C ARG A 51 -6.17 -4.13 -0.55
N ALA A 52 -5.53 -5.13 -1.14
CA ALA A 52 -4.57 -4.96 -2.22
C ALA A 52 -4.85 -6.00 -3.31
N VAL A 53 -4.80 -5.57 -4.56
CA VAL A 53 -5.05 -6.45 -5.71
C VAL A 53 -3.82 -6.43 -6.61
N THR A 54 -3.30 -7.61 -6.93
CA THR A 54 -2.16 -7.75 -7.84
C THR A 54 -2.63 -7.82 -9.29
N GLU A 55 -1.88 -7.17 -10.16
CA GLU A 55 -2.03 -7.24 -11.61
C GLU A 55 -0.65 -7.39 -12.23
N ALA A 56 -0.57 -7.53 -13.55
CA ALA A 56 0.72 -7.61 -14.23
C ALA A 56 1.53 -6.32 -13.99
N ASN A 57 2.67 -6.46 -13.30
CA ASN A 57 3.61 -5.38 -12.97
C ASN A 57 3.05 -4.25 -12.11
N LYS A 58 1.95 -4.49 -11.39
CA LYS A 58 1.39 -3.46 -10.50
C LYS A 58 0.55 -4.04 -9.37
N ILE A 59 0.39 -3.24 -8.32
CA ILE A 59 -0.49 -3.55 -7.19
C ILE A 59 -1.38 -2.34 -6.97
N THR A 60 -2.69 -2.56 -6.86
CA THR A 60 -3.63 -1.50 -6.50
C THR A 60 -4.06 -1.68 -5.06
N PHE A 61 -3.84 -0.64 -4.25
CA PHE A 61 -4.23 -0.60 -2.85
C PHE A 61 -5.56 0.13 -2.71
N TYR A 62 -6.42 -0.37 -1.83
CA TYR A 62 -7.71 0.25 -1.51
C TYR A 62 -7.75 0.64 -0.04
N ALA A 63 -8.24 1.84 0.23
CA ALA A 63 -8.29 2.39 1.59
C ALA A 63 -9.68 2.91 1.92
N THR A 64 -10.03 2.85 3.21
CA THR A 64 -11.30 3.40 3.72
C THR A 64 -11.23 4.91 3.87
N GLU A 65 -10.03 5.46 4.06
CA GLU A 65 -9.75 6.90 4.09
C GLU A 65 -8.47 7.16 3.34
N LYS A 66 -8.31 8.35 2.77
CA LYS A 66 -7.07 8.71 2.10
C LYS A 66 -5.97 8.91 3.13
N PRO A 67 -4.87 8.12 3.05
CA PRO A 67 -3.72 8.36 3.92
C PRO A 67 -3.13 9.74 3.68
N THR A 68 -2.74 10.41 4.75
CA THR A 68 -2.19 11.77 4.69
C THR A 68 -0.66 11.79 4.71
N VAL A 69 -0.03 10.64 4.86
CA VAL A 69 1.43 10.50 4.82
C VAL A 69 1.81 9.43 3.82
N SER A 70 3.02 9.54 3.28
CA SER A 70 3.56 8.50 2.41
C SER A 70 3.82 7.22 3.20
N ILE A 71 3.44 6.08 2.64
CA ILE A 71 3.61 4.78 3.29
C ILE A 71 4.61 3.96 2.47
N PRO A 72 5.88 3.88 2.89
CA PRO A 72 6.83 2.96 2.26
C PRO A 72 6.40 1.54 2.55
N VAL A 73 6.30 0.72 1.53
CA VAL A 73 5.94 -0.69 1.68
C VAL A 73 7.01 -1.58 1.08
N GLN A 74 7.13 -2.78 1.63
CA GLN A 74 7.96 -3.82 1.07
C GLN A 74 7.06 -4.93 0.53
N VAL A 75 7.45 -5.52 -0.59
CA VAL A 75 6.67 -6.57 -1.24
C VAL A 75 7.58 -7.79 -1.39
N LYS A 76 7.14 -8.92 -0.85
CA LYS A 76 7.84 -10.18 -0.96
C LYS A 76 6.96 -11.16 -1.73
N VAL A 77 7.45 -11.61 -2.88
CA VAL A 77 6.73 -12.57 -3.71
C VAL A 77 7.30 -13.96 -3.46
N VAL A 78 6.42 -14.89 -3.11
CA VAL A 78 6.76 -16.29 -2.91
C VAL A 78 6.13 -17.09 -4.04
N ARG A 79 6.99 -17.77 -4.82
CA ARG A 79 6.56 -18.59 -5.94
C ARG A 79 7.06 -20.02 -5.82
#